data_4f48ed9c14fde665941db3979d011299
#
_entry.id   4f48ed9c14fde665941db3979d011299
#
_cell.length_a   1.000
_cell.length_b   1.000
_cell.length_c   1.000
_cell.angle_alpha   90.00
_cell.angle_beta   90.00
_cell.angle_gamma   90.00
#
_symmetry.space_group_name_H-M   'P 1'
#
loop_
_entity.id
_entity.type
_entity.pdbx_description
1 polymer ?
#
loop_
_entity_poly.entity_id
_entity_poly.type
_entity_poly.pdbx_seq_one_letter_code
_entity_poly.pdbx_strand_id
1 'polypeptide(L)' 'MNELNGPDASRKMAKLLNKNPLSVEMWHEVLFAAGQCKTWAEVLIRYKEITGYDSDE' A
#
# COMPACT_ATOMS: atom_id res chain seq x y z
N MET A 1 -17.09 8.51 -2.61
CA MET A 1 -16.55 7.89 -1.40
C MET A 1 -15.21 7.27 -1.70
N ASN A 2 -14.25 7.49 -0.84
CA ASN A 2 -12.91 7.00 -1.06
C ASN A 2 -12.76 5.59 -0.47
N GLU A 3 -12.44 4.61 -1.31
CA GLU A 3 -12.30 3.23 -0.84
C GLU A 3 -11.08 3.03 0.05
N LEU A 4 -10.24 4.05 0.18
CA LEU A 4 -9.08 3.97 1.05
C LEU A 4 -9.38 4.38 2.48
N ASN A 5 -10.60 4.79 2.76
CA ASN A 5 -11.02 5.14 4.11
C ASN A 5 -11.67 3.94 4.78
N GLY A 6 -11.38 3.80 6.07
CA GLY A 6 -12.06 2.80 6.87
C GLY A 6 -11.23 1.55 7.11
N PRO A 7 -11.81 0.58 7.83
CA PRO A 7 -11.08 -0.62 8.24
C PRO A 7 -10.66 -1.54 7.09
N ASP A 8 -11.37 -1.49 5.97
CA ASP A 8 -10.99 -2.33 4.85
C ASP A 8 -9.63 -1.96 4.28
N ALA A 9 -9.37 -0.66 4.19
CA ALA A 9 -8.08 -0.19 3.69
C ALA A 9 -6.96 -0.63 4.63
N SER A 10 -7.18 -0.53 5.93
CA SER A 10 -6.19 -0.94 6.91
C SER A 10 -5.88 -2.43 6.79
N ARG A 11 -6.90 -3.24 6.58
CA ARG A 11 -6.71 -4.68 6.43
C ARG A 11 -5.89 -5.00 5.18
N LYS A 12 -6.19 -4.32 4.08
CA LYS A 12 -5.46 -4.54 2.84
C LYS A 12 -3.99 -4.15 2.99
N MET A 13 -3.74 -3.02 3.65
CA MET A 13 -2.37 -2.61 3.90
C MET A 13 -1.63 -3.61 4.78
N ALA A 14 -2.30 -4.13 5.79
CA ALA A 14 -1.69 -5.12 6.67
C ALA A 14 -1.31 -6.39 5.91
N LYS A 15 -2.14 -6.80 4.97
CA LYS A 15 -1.84 -7.96 4.15
C LYS A 15 -0.62 -7.73 3.29
N LEU A 16 -0.50 -6.55 2.72
CA LEU A 16 0.67 -6.22 1.92
C LEU A 16 1.95 -6.29 2.75
N LEU A 17 1.88 -5.75 3.96
CA LEU A 17 3.04 -5.79 4.87
C LEU A 17 3.46 -7.20 5.21
N ASN A 18 2.48 -8.05 5.51
CA ASN A 18 2.79 -9.42 5.89
C ASN A 18 3.34 -10.24 4.74
N LYS A 19 2.94 -9.86 3.53
CA LYS A 19 3.37 -10.59 2.36
C LYS A 19 4.86 -10.34 2.06
N ASN A 20 5.28 -9.10 2.16
CA ASN A 20 6.65 -8.71 1.85
C ASN A 20 7.16 -7.75 2.90
N PRO A 21 8.02 -8.21 3.81
CA PRO A 21 8.55 -7.31 4.85
C PRO A 21 9.35 -6.18 4.22
N LEU A 22 9.12 -4.98 4.72
CA LEU A 22 9.77 -3.78 4.23
C LEU A 22 10.58 -3.13 5.33
N SER A 23 11.61 -2.40 4.95
CA SER A 23 12.33 -1.57 5.90
C SER A 23 11.41 -0.44 6.36
N VAL A 24 11.76 0.18 7.48
CA VAL A 24 10.95 1.27 8.01
C VAL A 24 10.87 2.42 7.01
N GLU A 25 11.97 2.72 6.35
CA GLU A 25 11.98 3.80 5.38
C GLU A 25 11.06 3.53 4.19
N MET A 26 11.17 2.33 3.64
CA MET A 26 10.29 1.95 2.54
C MET A 26 8.84 1.96 2.95
N TRP A 27 8.58 1.47 4.15
CA TRP A 27 7.22 1.44 4.66
C TRP A 27 6.63 2.84 4.75
N HIS A 28 7.43 3.80 5.23
CA HIS A 28 6.98 5.18 5.31
C HIS A 28 6.67 5.75 3.94
N GLU A 29 7.48 5.42 2.94
CA GLU A 29 7.22 5.89 1.58
C GLU A 29 5.93 5.32 1.03
N VAL A 30 5.68 4.04 1.29
CA VAL A 30 4.45 3.40 0.84
C VAL A 30 3.24 4.05 1.50
N LEU A 31 3.33 4.28 2.81
CA LEU A 31 2.23 4.93 3.52
C LEU A 31 1.97 6.34 3.00
N PHE A 32 3.03 7.09 2.77
CA PHE A 32 2.89 8.44 2.25
C PHE A 32 2.23 8.43 0.88
N ALA A 33 2.69 7.54 0.01
CA ALA A 33 2.11 7.44 -1.32
C ALA A 33 0.65 7.00 -1.26
N ALA A 34 0.35 6.05 -0.37
CA ALA A 34 -1.03 5.57 -0.23
C ALA A 34 -1.95 6.69 0.20
N GLY A 35 -1.47 7.60 1.03
CA GLY A 35 -2.28 8.73 1.47
C GLY A 35 -2.64 9.68 0.35
N GLN A 36 -1.90 9.65 -0.75
CA GLN A 36 -2.16 10.52 -1.89
C GLN A 36 -2.95 9.82 -2.98
N CYS A 37 -3.17 8.52 -2.85
CA CYS A 37 -3.93 7.78 -3.84
C CYS A 37 -5.41 7.86 -3.53
N LYS A 38 -6.23 7.71 -4.57
CA LYS A 38 -7.68 7.75 -4.42
C LYS A 38 -8.30 6.38 -4.45
N THR A 39 -7.64 5.41 -5.06
CA THR A 39 -8.17 4.06 -5.16
C THR A 39 -7.11 3.07 -4.72
N TRP A 40 -7.56 1.87 -4.38
CA TRP A 40 -6.64 0.81 -3.98
C TRP A 40 -5.73 0.40 -5.14
N ALA A 41 -6.25 0.44 -6.36
CA ALA A 41 -5.44 0.10 -7.52
C ALA A 41 -4.22 1.02 -7.63
N GLU A 42 -4.41 2.31 -7.35
CA GLU A 42 -3.29 3.25 -7.38
C GLU A 42 -2.28 2.93 -6.30
N VAL A 43 -2.75 2.51 -5.13
CA VAL A 43 -1.86 2.14 -4.05
C VAL A 43 -0.96 0.97 -4.47
N LEU A 44 -1.53 -0.02 -5.13
CA LEU A 44 -0.77 -1.18 -5.58
C LEU A 44 0.29 -0.79 -6.61
N ILE A 45 -0.06 0.13 -7.51
CA ILE A 45 0.89 0.61 -8.51
C ILE A 45 2.06 1.30 -7.81
N ARG A 46 1.78 2.18 -6.87
CA ARG A 46 2.82 2.89 -6.14
C ARG A 46 3.67 1.93 -5.31
N TYR A 47 3.01 0.97 -4.69
CA TYR A 47 3.72 -0.02 -3.89
C TYR A 47 4.78 -0.73 -4.72
N LYS A 48 4.41 -1.15 -5.93
CA LYS A 48 5.35 -1.82 -6.81
C LYS A 48 6.48 -0.88 -7.24
N GLU A 49 6.15 0.37 -7.54
CA GLU A 49 7.17 1.33 -7.95
C GLU A 49 8.17 1.61 -6.84
N ILE A 50 7.69 1.67 -5.60
CA ILE A 50 8.55 2.00 -4.48
C ILE A 50 9.38 0.80 -4.04
N THR A 51 8.77 -0.35 -3.92
CA THR A 51 9.41 -1.52 -3.34
C THR A 51 9.98 -2.49 -4.37
N GLY A 52 9.47 -2.45 -5.59
CA GLY A 52 9.83 -3.41 -6.61
C GLY A 52 9.14 -4.76 -6.45
N TYR A 53 8.35 -4.93 -5.40
CA TYR A 53 7.62 -6.17 -5.18
C TYR A 53 6.32 -6.19 -5.96
N ASP A 54 5.98 -7.36 -6.45
CA ASP A 54 4.72 -7.56 -7.13
C ASP A 54 3.63 -7.75 -6.09
N SER A 55 2.65 -6.87 -6.12
CA SER A 55 1.55 -6.91 -5.17
C SER A 55 0.33 -7.62 -5.73
N ASP A 56 0.50 -8.27 -6.82
CA ASP A 56 -0.56 -8.98 -7.48
C ASP A 56 -1.07 -10.13 -6.64
N GLU A 57 -2.37 -10.30 -6.59
CA GLU A 57 -3.00 -11.35 -5.80
C GLU A 57 -3.33 -12.54 -6.59
#